data_181b75e8a6e0e388156be6c8d6ad023e
#
_entry.id   181b75e8a6e0e388156be6c8d6ad023e
#
_cell.length_a   1.000
_cell.length_b   1.000
_cell.length_c   1.000
_cell.angle_alpha   90.00
_cell.angle_beta   90.00
_cell.angle_gamma   90.00
#
_symmetry.space_group_name_H-M   'P 1'
#
loop_
_entity.id
_entity.type
_entity.pdbx_description
1 polymer ?
#
loop_
_entity_poly.entity_id
_entity_poly.type
_entity_poly.pdbx_seq_one_letter_code
_entity_poly.pdbx_strand_id
1 'polypeptide(L)'
;ELLESIFHSSVDKDFVEKLYNETEGNPLFALETLNLLVEDGLLSETEGRWTLRTSIDRMGIPSKVQEVISQRIAKLEREERKLLDLAAVCGYSFSPDILSRTLASDIADVLQTLVEIEQRHRLIRSENSTFEFTHHKIREVICENLPGELRRVYHLKTASCLEQVLAERISDGYLADIALHYVEGGAPGKAF
;
A
#
# COMPACT_ATOMS: atom_id res chain seq x y z
N GLU A 1 -25.29 2.57 0.50
CA GLU A 1 -24.77 3.91 0.14
C GLU A 1 -23.39 3.84 -0.53
N LEU A 2 -22.30 3.30 0.12
CA LEU A 2 -20.95 3.23 -0.49
C LEU A 2 -20.97 2.35 -1.75
N LEU A 3 -21.50 1.14 -1.67
CA LEU A 3 -21.56 0.20 -2.78
C LEU A 3 -22.50 0.72 -3.90
N GLU A 4 -23.60 1.36 -3.55
CA GLU A 4 -24.51 2.00 -4.50
C GLU A 4 -23.83 3.18 -5.22
N SER A 5 -22.98 3.93 -4.53
CA SER A 5 -22.20 5.02 -5.15
C SER A 5 -21.11 4.52 -6.11
N ILE A 6 -20.53 3.34 -5.83
CA ILE A 6 -19.51 2.72 -6.69
C ILE A 6 -20.16 2.09 -7.92
N PHE A 7 -21.31 1.42 -7.76
CA PHE A 7 -21.89 0.61 -8.82
C PHE A 7 -22.95 1.32 -9.69
N HIS A 8 -23.31 2.57 -9.40
CA HIS A 8 -24.24 3.38 -10.23
C HIS A 8 -25.34 2.58 -10.95
N SER A 9 -26.03 1.67 -10.25
CA SER A 9 -27.24 0.98 -10.69
C SER A 9 -27.16 -0.27 -11.59
N SER A 10 -26.03 -0.92 -11.80
CA SER A 10 -25.98 -2.07 -12.74
C SER A 10 -25.37 -3.38 -12.21
N VAL A 11 -25.19 -3.52 -10.92
CA VAL A 11 -24.69 -4.79 -10.31
C VAL A 11 -25.84 -5.59 -9.73
N ASP A 12 -25.73 -6.91 -9.83
CA ASP A 12 -26.67 -7.87 -9.25
C ASP A 12 -26.87 -7.59 -7.75
N LYS A 13 -28.13 -7.48 -7.32
CA LYS A 13 -28.46 -7.24 -5.92
C LYS A 13 -27.94 -8.35 -4.99
N ASP A 14 -27.94 -9.59 -5.48
CA ASP A 14 -27.45 -10.74 -4.74
C ASP A 14 -25.94 -10.64 -4.46
N PHE A 15 -25.18 -10.04 -5.39
CA PHE A 15 -23.76 -9.75 -5.18
C PHE A 15 -23.54 -8.68 -4.11
N VAL A 16 -24.29 -7.58 -4.16
CA VAL A 16 -24.17 -6.48 -3.17
C VAL A 16 -24.52 -6.99 -1.78
N GLU A 17 -25.58 -7.79 -1.65
CA GLU A 17 -26.00 -8.37 -0.37
C GLU A 17 -24.94 -9.34 0.17
N LYS A 18 -24.39 -10.21 -0.68
CA LYS A 18 -23.33 -11.13 -0.27
C LYS A 18 -22.08 -10.40 0.14
N LEU A 19 -21.61 -9.42 -0.66
CA LEU A 19 -20.44 -8.61 -0.32
C LEU A 19 -20.64 -7.89 1.01
N TYR A 20 -21.83 -7.33 1.25
CA TYR A 20 -22.15 -6.69 2.52
C TYR A 20 -22.07 -7.66 3.68
N ASN A 21 -22.63 -8.86 3.54
CA ASN A 21 -22.63 -9.87 4.58
C ASN A 21 -21.22 -10.40 4.88
N GLU A 22 -20.42 -10.70 3.84
CA GLU A 22 -19.04 -11.20 4.01
C GLU A 22 -18.10 -10.13 4.59
N THR A 23 -18.35 -8.87 4.31
CA THR A 23 -17.54 -7.76 4.84
C THR A 23 -18.08 -7.14 6.12
N GLU A 24 -19.20 -7.66 6.63
CA GLU A 24 -19.91 -7.12 7.80
C GLU A 24 -20.20 -5.61 7.70
N GLY A 25 -20.38 -5.12 6.48
CA GLY A 25 -20.56 -3.71 6.18
C GLY A 25 -19.32 -2.83 6.39
N ASN A 26 -18.14 -3.42 6.61
CA ASN A 26 -16.87 -2.66 6.74
C ASN A 26 -16.47 -2.07 5.38
N PRO A 27 -16.42 -0.72 5.22
CA PRO A 27 -16.16 -0.09 3.94
C PRO A 27 -14.79 -0.42 3.34
N LEU A 28 -13.75 -0.49 4.19
CA LEU A 28 -12.41 -0.86 3.74
C LEU A 28 -12.38 -2.30 3.23
N PHE A 29 -12.98 -3.22 3.97
CA PHE A 29 -13.01 -4.63 3.58
C PHE A 29 -13.77 -4.81 2.27
N ALA A 30 -14.91 -4.14 2.10
CA ALA A 30 -15.68 -4.16 0.86
C ALA A 30 -14.85 -3.60 -0.31
N LEU A 31 -14.20 -2.44 -0.14
CA LEU A 31 -13.37 -1.82 -1.18
C LEU A 31 -12.18 -2.71 -1.57
N GLU A 32 -11.45 -3.23 -0.59
CA GLU A 32 -10.30 -4.11 -0.84
C GLU A 32 -10.72 -5.41 -1.52
N THR A 33 -11.87 -5.99 -1.14
CA THR A 33 -12.45 -7.15 -1.81
C THR A 33 -12.83 -6.86 -3.25
N LEU A 34 -13.45 -5.71 -3.52
CA LEU A 34 -13.76 -5.29 -4.89
C LEU A 34 -12.49 -5.12 -5.73
N ASN A 35 -11.46 -4.46 -5.20
CA ASN A 35 -10.19 -4.31 -5.88
C ASN A 35 -9.56 -5.68 -6.19
N LEU A 36 -9.58 -6.62 -5.24
CA LEU A 36 -9.10 -7.99 -5.46
C LEU A 36 -9.86 -8.68 -6.60
N LEU A 37 -11.19 -8.59 -6.62
CA LEU A 37 -12.02 -9.20 -7.66
C LEU A 37 -11.76 -8.58 -9.05
N VAL A 38 -11.49 -7.28 -9.12
CA VAL A 38 -11.09 -6.60 -10.35
C VAL A 38 -9.70 -7.08 -10.81
N GLU A 39 -8.72 -7.14 -9.91
CA GLU A 39 -7.37 -7.63 -10.20
C GLU A 39 -7.36 -9.10 -10.66
N ASP A 40 -8.26 -9.94 -10.12
CA ASP A 40 -8.44 -11.33 -10.55
C ASP A 40 -9.24 -11.47 -11.86
N GLY A 41 -9.72 -10.36 -12.41
CA GLY A 41 -10.57 -10.35 -13.61
C GLY A 41 -11.94 -11.01 -13.42
N LEU A 42 -12.35 -11.21 -12.16
CA LEU A 42 -13.67 -11.77 -11.80
C LEU A 42 -14.76 -10.70 -11.85
N LEU A 43 -14.40 -9.46 -11.66
CA LEU A 43 -15.24 -8.27 -11.77
C LEU A 43 -14.63 -7.33 -12.81
N SER A 44 -15.39 -6.89 -13.78
CA SER A 44 -14.93 -5.93 -14.81
C SER A 44 -15.98 -4.88 -15.08
N GLU A 45 -15.52 -3.68 -15.40
CA GLU A 45 -16.37 -2.57 -15.85
C GLU A 45 -16.23 -2.41 -17.35
N THR A 46 -17.36 -2.36 -18.05
CA THR A 46 -17.43 -2.11 -19.49
C THR A 46 -18.56 -1.14 -19.76
N GLU A 47 -18.24 0.02 -20.33
CA GLU A 47 -19.24 1.06 -20.67
C GLU A 47 -20.11 1.49 -19.45
N GLY A 48 -19.50 1.61 -18.27
CA GLY A 48 -20.19 1.99 -17.03
C GLY A 48 -21.06 0.87 -16.42
N ARG A 49 -20.91 -0.37 -16.91
CA ARG A 49 -21.59 -1.55 -16.36
C ARG A 49 -20.61 -2.52 -15.75
N TRP A 50 -20.86 -2.89 -14.52
CA TRP A 50 -20.11 -3.91 -13.82
C TRP A 50 -20.63 -5.30 -14.17
N THR A 51 -19.74 -6.18 -14.55
CA THR A 51 -20.07 -7.56 -14.95
C THR A 51 -19.25 -8.55 -14.15
N LEU A 52 -19.94 -9.50 -13.52
CA LEU A 52 -19.35 -10.64 -12.85
C LEU A 52 -19.10 -11.78 -13.84
N ARG A 53 -17.87 -12.31 -13.86
CA ARG A 53 -17.49 -13.44 -14.75
C ARG A 53 -17.71 -14.81 -14.14
N THR A 54 -18.02 -14.88 -12.85
CA THR A 54 -18.27 -16.13 -12.13
C THR A 54 -19.44 -15.97 -11.18
N SER A 55 -20.01 -17.11 -10.74
CA SER A 55 -21.07 -17.06 -9.74
C SER A 55 -20.50 -16.64 -8.38
N ILE A 56 -21.26 -15.86 -7.66
CA ILE A 56 -20.94 -15.32 -6.33
C ILE A 56 -20.46 -16.39 -5.36
N ASP A 57 -21.06 -17.59 -5.40
CA ASP A 57 -20.73 -18.70 -4.51
C ASP A 57 -19.35 -19.30 -4.74
N ARG A 58 -18.73 -19.04 -5.87
CA ARG A 58 -17.40 -19.52 -6.25
C ARG A 58 -16.30 -18.50 -6.04
N MET A 59 -16.61 -17.29 -5.58
CA MET A 59 -15.63 -16.20 -5.49
C MET A 59 -14.63 -16.34 -4.35
N GLY A 60 -14.89 -17.20 -3.35
CA GLY A 60 -13.93 -17.45 -2.27
C GLY A 60 -13.45 -16.17 -1.56
N ILE A 61 -14.37 -15.25 -1.24
CA ILE A 61 -14.03 -13.99 -0.55
C ILE A 61 -13.38 -14.34 0.78
N PRO A 62 -12.15 -13.84 1.08
CA PRO A 62 -11.50 -14.08 2.36
C PRO A 62 -12.34 -13.55 3.52
N SER A 63 -12.23 -14.19 4.68
CA SER A 63 -13.04 -13.85 5.87
C SER A 63 -12.51 -12.64 6.64
N LYS A 64 -11.29 -12.15 6.30
CA LYS A 64 -10.65 -11.03 6.99
C LYS A 64 -10.01 -10.07 6.00
N VAL A 65 -10.14 -8.77 6.28
CA VAL A 65 -9.52 -7.71 5.46
C VAL A 65 -8.00 -7.86 5.31
N GLN A 66 -7.32 -8.38 6.33
CA GLN A 66 -5.87 -8.65 6.27
C GLN A 66 -5.51 -9.70 5.21
N GLU A 67 -6.34 -10.74 5.06
CA GLU A 67 -6.15 -11.77 4.05
C GLU A 67 -6.31 -11.22 2.64
N VAL A 68 -7.33 -10.37 2.43
CA VAL A 68 -7.54 -9.66 1.14
C VAL A 68 -6.34 -8.80 0.80
N ILE A 69 -5.89 -7.95 1.74
CA ILE A 69 -4.74 -7.09 1.53
C ILE A 69 -3.48 -7.93 1.25
N SER A 70 -3.26 -9.02 2.01
CA SER A 70 -2.11 -9.91 1.81
C SER A 70 -2.13 -10.57 0.44
N GLN A 71 -3.29 -11.02 -0.07
CA GLN A 71 -3.43 -11.57 -1.41
C GLN A 71 -3.10 -10.53 -2.50
N ARG A 72 -3.54 -9.28 -2.33
CA ARG A 72 -3.21 -8.19 -3.24
C ARG A 72 -1.71 -7.87 -3.24
N ILE A 73 -1.10 -7.80 -2.06
CA ILE A 73 0.34 -7.58 -1.91
C ILE A 73 1.15 -8.73 -2.54
N ALA A 74 0.64 -9.97 -2.49
CA ALA A 74 1.30 -11.13 -3.09
C ALA A 74 1.35 -11.09 -4.63
N LYS A 75 0.52 -10.27 -5.27
CA LYS A 75 0.50 -10.06 -6.74
C LYS A 75 1.54 -9.07 -7.23
N LEU A 76 2.17 -8.33 -6.32
CA LEU A 76 3.21 -7.37 -6.67
C LEU A 76 4.43 -8.09 -7.25
N GLU A 77 5.02 -7.51 -8.29
CA GLU A 77 6.30 -7.93 -8.81
C GLU A 77 7.41 -7.68 -7.78
N ARG A 78 8.54 -8.34 -7.93
CA ARG A 78 9.63 -8.28 -6.95
C ARG A 78 10.10 -6.85 -6.64
N GLU A 79 10.25 -6.01 -7.67
CA GLU A 79 10.73 -4.64 -7.49
C GLU A 79 9.64 -3.73 -6.92
N GLU A 80 8.38 -3.91 -7.33
CA GLU A 80 7.22 -3.24 -6.73
C GLU A 80 7.12 -3.56 -5.23
N ARG A 81 7.24 -4.84 -4.87
CA ARG A 81 7.19 -5.31 -3.49
C ARG A 81 8.31 -4.71 -2.66
N LYS A 82 9.55 -4.74 -3.16
CA LYS A 82 10.72 -4.16 -2.47
C LYS A 82 10.55 -2.67 -2.23
N LEU A 83 10.00 -1.94 -3.20
CA LEU A 83 9.75 -0.51 -3.08
C LEU A 83 8.67 -0.21 -2.04
N LEU A 84 7.55 -0.95 -2.03
CA LEU A 84 6.49 -0.79 -1.03
C LEU A 84 6.90 -1.23 0.36
N ASP A 85 7.74 -2.25 0.50
CA ASP A 85 8.30 -2.68 1.78
C ASP A 85 9.13 -1.55 2.42
N LEU A 86 9.98 -0.87 1.64
CA LEU A 86 10.71 0.30 2.11
C LEU A 86 9.78 1.49 2.39
N ALA A 87 8.82 1.76 1.51
CA ALA A 87 7.84 2.84 1.69
C ALA A 87 7.04 2.67 2.99
N ALA A 88 6.64 1.43 3.34
CA ALA A 88 5.93 1.13 4.57
C ALA A 88 6.79 1.40 5.82
N VAL A 89 8.10 1.17 5.74
CA VAL A 89 9.05 1.52 6.80
C VAL A 89 9.19 3.03 6.92
N CYS A 90 9.28 3.78 5.80
CA CYS A 90 9.39 5.24 5.81
C CYS A 90 8.18 5.92 6.47
N GLY A 91 6.97 5.40 6.30
CA GLY A 91 5.79 5.98 6.91
C GLY A 91 4.49 5.75 6.12
N TYR A 92 3.42 6.41 6.56
CA TYR A 92 2.15 6.42 5.84
C TYR A 92 2.24 7.23 4.54
N SER A 93 2.84 8.40 4.62
CA SER A 93 3.23 9.24 3.49
C SER A 93 4.75 9.16 3.32
N PHE A 94 5.24 9.12 2.09
CA PHE A 94 6.65 8.91 1.79
C PHE A 94 7.08 9.65 0.52
N SER A 95 8.34 10.05 0.50
CA SER A 95 8.95 10.78 -0.61
C SER A 95 9.65 9.83 -1.60
N PRO A 96 9.38 9.92 -2.91
CA PRO A 96 10.15 9.18 -3.92
C PRO A 96 11.66 9.45 -3.87
N ASP A 97 12.07 10.69 -3.55
CA ASP A 97 13.49 11.06 -3.39
C ASP A 97 14.16 10.27 -2.27
N ILE A 98 13.50 10.14 -1.11
CA ILE A 98 14.02 9.34 0.01
C ILE A 98 14.10 7.86 -0.36
N LEU A 99 13.10 7.31 -1.05
CA LEU A 99 13.13 5.92 -1.51
C LEU A 99 14.28 5.66 -2.49
N SER A 100 14.43 6.54 -3.50
CA SER A 100 15.48 6.48 -4.51
C SER A 100 16.87 6.49 -3.87
N ARG A 101 17.15 7.47 -3.00
CA ARG A 101 18.42 7.58 -2.27
C ARG A 101 18.68 6.35 -1.37
N THR A 102 17.67 5.90 -0.63
CA THR A 102 17.79 4.75 0.29
C THR A 102 18.08 3.44 -0.45
N LEU A 103 17.52 3.26 -1.65
CA LEU A 103 17.75 2.10 -2.52
C LEU A 103 18.97 2.25 -3.43
N ALA A 104 19.56 3.45 -3.52
CA ALA A 104 20.58 3.83 -4.50
C ALA A 104 20.10 3.53 -5.96
N SER A 105 18.84 3.85 -6.26
CA SER A 105 18.19 3.64 -7.55
C SER A 105 17.95 4.98 -8.25
N ASP A 106 17.77 4.98 -9.57
CA ASP A 106 17.39 6.18 -10.31
C ASP A 106 16.00 6.67 -9.89
N ILE A 107 15.84 7.97 -9.74
CA ILE A 107 14.57 8.58 -9.32
C ILE A 107 13.46 8.38 -10.35
N ALA A 108 13.78 8.35 -11.64
CA ALA A 108 12.80 8.13 -12.70
C ALA A 108 12.26 6.70 -12.66
N ASP A 109 13.12 5.69 -12.42
CA ASP A 109 12.71 4.29 -12.26
C ASP A 109 11.81 4.11 -11.04
N VAL A 110 12.15 4.76 -9.91
CA VAL A 110 11.33 4.73 -8.69
C VAL A 110 9.96 5.37 -8.94
N LEU A 111 9.91 6.54 -9.58
CA LEU A 111 8.65 7.21 -9.90
C LEU A 111 7.79 6.37 -10.85
N GLN A 112 8.39 5.78 -11.89
CA GLN A 112 7.66 4.92 -12.82
C GLN A 112 7.04 3.72 -12.08
N THR A 113 7.81 3.04 -11.24
CA THR A 113 7.33 1.90 -10.44
C THR A 113 6.19 2.32 -9.49
N LEU A 114 6.30 3.48 -8.83
CA LEU A 114 5.23 3.99 -7.95
C LEU A 114 3.93 4.28 -8.73
N VAL A 115 4.05 4.89 -9.93
CA VAL A 115 2.89 5.13 -10.80
C VAL A 115 2.25 3.82 -11.26
N GLU A 116 3.05 2.82 -11.61
CA GLU A 116 2.55 1.48 -11.97
C GLU A 116 1.79 0.84 -10.81
N ILE A 117 2.34 0.89 -9.59
CA ILE A 117 1.67 0.39 -8.37
C ILE A 117 0.35 1.14 -8.11
N GLU A 118 0.34 2.48 -8.25
CA GLU A 118 -0.87 3.29 -8.09
C GLU A 118 -1.95 2.88 -9.08
N GLN A 119 -1.60 2.74 -10.36
CA GLN A 119 -2.56 2.46 -11.44
C GLN A 119 -3.07 1.01 -11.41
N ARG A 120 -2.17 0.05 -11.22
CA ARG A 120 -2.48 -1.39 -11.32
C ARG A 120 -3.05 -1.95 -10.03
N HIS A 121 -2.46 -1.56 -8.89
CA HIS A 121 -2.77 -2.16 -7.59
C HIS A 121 -3.56 -1.26 -6.65
N ARG A 122 -3.59 0.06 -6.88
CA ARG A 122 -4.34 1.01 -6.05
C ARG A 122 -4.04 0.88 -4.54
N LEU A 123 -2.82 0.47 -4.19
CA LEU A 123 -2.36 0.35 -2.80
C LEU A 123 -1.85 1.68 -2.25
N ILE A 124 -1.42 2.54 -3.15
CA ILE A 124 -0.92 3.89 -2.87
C ILE A 124 -1.60 4.90 -3.78
N ARG A 125 -1.47 6.16 -3.45
CA ARG A 125 -1.89 7.29 -4.29
C ARG A 125 -0.87 8.40 -4.26
N SER A 126 -0.76 9.16 -5.33
CA SER A 126 0.03 10.37 -5.40
C SER A 126 -0.66 11.52 -4.68
N GLU A 127 0.09 12.25 -3.86
CA GLU A 127 -0.38 13.43 -3.13
C GLU A 127 0.70 14.52 -3.23
N ASN A 128 0.46 15.53 -4.09
CA ASN A 128 1.43 16.59 -4.41
C ASN A 128 2.78 16.04 -4.87
N SER A 129 3.85 16.15 -4.07
CA SER A 129 5.21 15.65 -4.35
C SER A 129 5.56 14.36 -3.60
N THR A 130 4.59 13.77 -2.90
CA THR A 130 4.75 12.54 -2.13
C THR A 130 3.76 11.48 -2.61
N PHE A 131 3.92 10.28 -2.13
CA PHE A 131 2.91 9.22 -2.22
C PHE A 131 2.45 8.83 -0.82
N GLU A 132 1.24 8.32 -0.71
CA GLU A 132 0.72 7.77 0.54
C GLU A 132 -0.03 6.45 0.31
N PHE A 133 -0.07 5.62 1.33
CA PHE A 133 -0.92 4.44 1.29
C PHE A 133 -2.39 4.84 1.26
N THR A 134 -3.21 4.16 0.46
CA THR A 134 -4.65 4.47 0.38
C THR A 134 -5.37 4.20 1.69
N HIS A 135 -4.81 3.36 2.56
CA HIS A 135 -5.29 3.16 3.92
C HIS A 135 -4.17 2.69 4.87
N HIS A 136 -4.22 3.11 6.15
CA HIS A 136 -3.24 2.71 7.17
C HIS A 136 -3.09 1.20 7.33
N LYS A 137 -4.18 0.44 7.16
CA LYS A 137 -4.17 -1.02 7.27
C LYS A 137 -3.30 -1.69 6.22
N ILE A 138 -3.20 -1.12 5.01
CA ILE A 138 -2.31 -1.64 3.95
C ILE A 138 -0.85 -1.55 4.41
N ARG A 139 -0.43 -0.39 4.90
CA ARG A 139 0.91 -0.19 5.47
C ARG A 139 1.19 -1.16 6.61
N GLU A 140 0.23 -1.31 7.54
CA GLU A 140 0.35 -2.20 8.69
C GLU A 140 0.60 -3.64 8.25
N VAL A 141 -0.22 -4.17 7.32
CA VAL A 141 -0.07 -5.53 6.78
C VAL A 141 1.28 -5.73 6.08
N ILE A 142 1.77 -4.73 5.33
CA ILE A 142 3.10 -4.79 4.71
C ILE A 142 4.18 -4.89 5.80
N CYS A 143 4.13 -4.03 6.84
CA CYS A 143 5.09 -4.04 7.95
C CYS A 143 5.05 -5.35 8.76
N GLU A 144 3.86 -5.93 8.99
CA GLU A 144 3.69 -7.20 9.68
C GLU A 144 4.29 -8.38 8.90
N ASN A 145 4.16 -8.36 7.57
CA ASN A 145 4.68 -9.40 6.69
C ASN A 145 6.18 -9.23 6.37
N LEU A 146 6.79 -8.09 6.74
CA LEU A 146 8.19 -7.82 6.47
C LEU A 146 9.07 -8.57 7.48
N PRO A 147 10.06 -9.39 7.02
CA PRO A 147 11.00 -10.04 7.93
C PRO A 147 11.70 -9.02 8.84
N GLY A 148 11.76 -9.34 10.15
CA GLY A 148 12.26 -8.41 11.16
C GLY A 148 13.68 -7.86 10.87
N GLU A 149 14.59 -8.71 10.38
CA GLU A 149 15.94 -8.29 10.00
C GLU A 149 15.93 -7.33 8.80
N LEU A 150 15.09 -7.58 7.80
CA LEU A 150 14.97 -6.70 6.63
C LEU A 150 14.35 -5.35 7.05
N ARG A 151 13.36 -5.36 7.93
CA ARG A 151 12.76 -4.14 8.50
C ARG A 151 13.81 -3.30 9.22
N ARG A 152 14.66 -3.92 10.06
CA ARG A 152 15.76 -3.23 10.75
C ARG A 152 16.74 -2.60 9.76
N VAL A 153 17.14 -3.34 8.73
CA VAL A 153 18.03 -2.81 7.68
C VAL A 153 17.42 -1.61 6.97
N TYR A 154 16.14 -1.66 6.66
CA TYR A 154 15.44 -0.54 6.02
C TYR A 154 15.38 0.68 6.95
N HIS A 155 15.09 0.51 8.24
CA HIS A 155 15.13 1.60 9.21
C HIS A 155 16.52 2.25 9.27
N LEU A 156 17.60 1.48 9.37
CA LEU A 156 18.97 2.01 9.41
C LEU A 156 19.33 2.77 8.13
N LYS A 157 18.97 2.25 6.97
CA LYS A 157 19.25 2.91 5.69
C LYS A 157 18.44 4.21 5.55
N THR A 158 17.19 4.20 5.96
CA THR A 158 16.34 5.41 5.94
C THR A 158 16.87 6.47 6.88
N ALA A 159 17.27 6.11 8.11
CA ALA A 159 17.90 7.04 9.05
C ALA A 159 19.15 7.70 8.45
N SER A 160 20.05 6.90 7.91
CA SER A 160 21.29 7.41 7.27
C SER A 160 21.00 8.30 6.06
N CYS A 161 20.00 7.98 5.26
CA CYS A 161 19.57 8.81 4.13
C CYS A 161 19.00 10.15 4.62
N LEU A 162 18.14 10.13 5.64
CA LEU A 162 17.55 11.35 6.21
C LEU A 162 18.60 12.26 6.83
N GLU A 163 19.65 11.71 7.50
CA GLU A 163 20.79 12.48 8.00
C GLU A 163 21.51 13.22 6.86
N GLN A 164 21.74 12.55 5.73
CA GLN A 164 22.39 13.19 4.57
C GLN A 164 21.51 14.32 4.02
N VAL A 165 20.21 14.09 3.86
CA VAL A 165 19.25 15.10 3.39
C VAL A 165 19.17 16.29 4.37
N LEU A 166 19.20 16.02 5.69
CA LEU A 166 19.22 17.06 6.71
C LEU A 166 20.48 17.92 6.61
N ALA A 167 21.63 17.30 6.42
CA ALA A 167 22.90 18.00 6.26
C ALA A 167 22.94 18.89 4.99
N GLU A 168 22.28 18.45 3.91
CA GLU A 168 22.18 19.20 2.66
C GLU A 168 21.21 20.39 2.74
N ARG A 169 20.11 20.29 3.49
CA ARG A 169 18.98 21.23 3.45
C ARG A 169 18.82 22.14 4.67
N ILE A 170 19.61 21.96 5.72
CA ILE A 170 19.53 22.72 7.00
C ILE A 170 18.06 22.87 7.46
N SER A 171 17.39 21.75 7.67
CA SER A 171 15.98 21.72 8.09
C SER A 171 15.81 20.76 9.28
N ASP A 172 15.30 21.24 10.40
CA ASP A 172 15.08 20.42 11.60
C ASP A 172 13.91 19.41 11.45
N GLY A 173 13.23 19.40 10.30
CA GLY A 173 12.00 18.63 10.09
C GLY A 173 12.14 17.10 10.18
N TYR A 174 13.36 16.55 10.07
CA TYR A 174 13.58 15.11 10.05
C TYR A 174 14.19 14.54 11.34
N LEU A 175 14.50 15.37 12.35
CA LEU A 175 15.21 14.92 13.56
C LEU A 175 14.44 13.81 14.31
N ALA A 176 13.13 13.96 14.46
CA ALA A 176 12.30 12.97 15.15
C ALA A 176 12.23 11.67 14.36
N ASP A 177 12.12 11.75 13.02
CA ASP A 177 12.08 10.59 12.13
C ASP A 177 13.41 9.85 12.13
N ILE A 178 14.54 10.56 12.09
CA ILE A 178 15.89 9.99 12.19
C ILE A 178 16.04 9.21 13.49
N ALA A 179 15.66 9.83 14.63
CA ALA A 179 15.75 9.19 15.93
C ALA A 179 14.88 7.93 15.99
N LEU A 180 13.63 8.01 15.52
CA LEU A 180 12.73 6.86 15.43
C LEU A 180 13.34 5.72 14.60
N HIS A 181 13.85 6.03 13.41
CA HIS A 181 14.43 5.03 12.53
C HIS A 181 15.69 4.38 13.14
N TYR A 182 16.53 5.10 13.86
CA TYR A 182 17.67 4.50 14.57
C TYR A 182 17.23 3.59 15.71
N VAL A 183 16.21 3.96 16.47
CA VAL A 183 15.66 3.12 17.55
C VAL A 183 15.07 1.83 16.96
N GLU A 184 14.19 1.93 15.97
CA GLU A 184 13.59 0.78 15.29
C GLU A 184 14.61 -0.08 14.53
N GLY A 185 15.68 0.53 14.05
CA GLY A 185 16.83 -0.14 13.44
C GLY A 185 17.76 -0.85 14.42
N GLY A 186 17.52 -0.71 15.74
CA GLY A 186 18.34 -1.32 16.77
C GLY A 186 19.68 -0.61 17.03
N ALA A 187 19.79 0.67 16.67
CA ALA A 187 20.97 1.52 16.92
C ALA A 187 20.60 2.76 17.75
N PRO A 188 19.98 2.62 18.94
CA PRO A 188 19.47 3.76 19.72
C PRO A 188 20.57 4.75 20.13
N GLY A 189 21.84 4.33 20.25
CA GLY A 189 22.95 5.23 20.52
C GLY A 189 23.29 6.23 19.42
N LYS A 190 22.66 6.13 18.25
CA LYS A 190 22.75 7.11 17.16
C LYS A 190 21.53 8.05 17.09
N ALA A 191 20.54 7.84 17.94
CA ALA A 191 19.31 8.64 17.97
C ALA A 191 19.46 9.94 18.79
N PHE A 192 20.66 10.20 19.35
CA PHE A 192 20.96 11.36 20.22
C PHE A 192 22.25 12.05 19.79
#